data_fac9ba5fef7e863c9ebc24b97e83b39c
#
_entry.id   fac9ba5fef7e863c9ebc24b97e83b39c
#
_cell.length_a   1.000
_cell.length_b   1.000
_cell.length_c   1.000
_cell.angle_alpha   90.00
_cell.angle_beta   90.00
_cell.angle_gamma   90.00
#
_symmetry.space_group_name_H-M   'P 1'
#
loop_
_entity.id
_entity.type
_entity.pdbx_description
1 polymer ?
#
loop_
_entity_poly.entity_id
_entity_poly.type
_entity_poly.pdbx_seq_one_letter_code
_entity_poly.pdbx_strand_id
1 'polypeptide(L)'
;ELSRRFGLPYWQVTTSATDANRFVLRLCRMITGRQKVLVFNCNYHGSVDESQVEFDAQGQMIPRDGVHANGLQHATTTRLVEINDLPALEAALAHGDVAAVLTEPFMTNVGMVPPAPGFHDGLRQLTQRYDVPLIIDETHTLSCGPGGYCGEQGLQPDFFVLGKSIAGGIPTAVWGCSQAMAERIWRVLPHFQPGQAINHFGFGGTLAGNALQMAAMR
;
A
#
# COMPACT_ATOMS: atom_id res chain seq x y z
N GLU A 1 16.99 -12.22 0.45
CA GLU A 1 15.88 -13.17 0.32
C GLU A 1 14.61 -12.46 -0.19
N LEU A 2 14.16 -11.35 0.42
CA LEU A 2 12.95 -10.63 0.00
C LEU A 2 13.01 -10.25 -1.49
N SER A 3 14.13 -9.69 -1.95
CA SER A 3 14.30 -9.30 -3.36
C SER A 3 14.24 -10.50 -4.31
N ARG A 4 14.83 -11.63 -3.90
CA ARG A 4 14.80 -12.88 -4.69
C ARG A 4 13.39 -13.47 -4.77
N ARG A 5 12.63 -13.38 -3.66
CA ARG A 5 11.32 -13.99 -3.54
C ARG A 5 10.21 -13.19 -4.22
N PHE A 6 10.25 -11.86 -4.08
CA PHE A 6 9.17 -10.97 -4.52
C PHE A 6 9.55 -10.05 -5.70
N GLY A 7 10.77 -10.15 -6.22
CA GLY A 7 11.20 -9.45 -7.43
C GLY A 7 11.47 -7.95 -7.29
N LEU A 8 11.24 -7.34 -6.12
CA LEU A 8 11.52 -5.92 -5.88
C LEU A 8 12.91 -5.73 -5.27
N PRO A 9 13.70 -4.74 -5.75
CA PRO A 9 15.11 -4.60 -5.33
C PRO A 9 15.31 -3.99 -3.94
N TYR A 10 14.40 -3.13 -3.47
CA TYR A 10 14.57 -2.34 -2.25
C TYR A 10 13.51 -2.68 -1.21
N TRP A 11 13.94 -2.85 0.04
CA TRP A 11 13.08 -3.27 1.15
C TRP A 11 13.40 -2.52 2.44
N GLN A 12 12.38 -2.24 3.21
CA GLN A 12 12.49 -1.69 4.56
C GLN A 12 11.66 -2.50 5.54
N VAL A 13 12.22 -2.76 6.72
CA VAL A 13 11.54 -3.45 7.83
C VAL A 13 10.78 -2.44 8.67
N THR A 14 9.59 -2.84 9.13
CA THR A 14 8.73 -2.10 10.06
C THR A 14 8.24 -3.03 11.16
N THR A 15 7.47 -2.52 12.12
CA THR A 15 6.89 -3.33 13.20
C THR A 15 5.48 -3.83 12.88
N SER A 16 4.79 -3.20 11.95
CA SER A 16 3.43 -3.58 11.53
C SER A 16 3.17 -3.26 10.07
N ALA A 17 2.23 -3.96 9.43
CA ALA A 17 1.76 -3.63 8.08
C ALA A 17 1.07 -2.25 8.04
N THR A 18 0.46 -1.82 9.15
CA THR A 18 -0.06 -0.45 9.27
C THR A 18 1.04 0.58 9.06
N ASP A 19 2.20 0.42 9.73
CA ASP A 19 3.34 1.34 9.55
C ASP A 19 3.87 1.26 8.12
N ALA A 20 4.00 0.05 7.57
CA ALA A 20 4.45 -0.15 6.20
C ALA A 20 3.56 0.61 5.21
N ASN A 21 2.25 0.43 5.29
CA ASN A 21 1.28 1.14 4.46
C ASN A 21 1.38 2.66 4.63
N ARG A 22 1.41 3.15 5.87
CA ARG A 22 1.54 4.60 6.17
C ARG A 22 2.81 5.20 5.58
N PHE A 23 3.94 4.48 5.66
CA PHE A 23 5.20 4.96 5.10
C PHE A 23 5.15 5.02 3.58
N VAL A 24 4.63 3.98 2.94
CA VAL A 24 4.49 3.94 1.48
C VAL A 24 3.54 5.05 0.99
N LEU A 25 2.40 5.26 1.65
CA LEU A 25 1.46 6.34 1.31
C LEU A 25 2.11 7.72 1.43
N ARG A 26 2.93 7.95 2.47
CA ARG A 26 3.69 9.19 2.63
C ARG A 26 4.68 9.39 1.48
N LEU A 27 5.41 8.33 1.11
CA LEU A 27 6.32 8.37 -0.05
C LEU A 27 5.57 8.67 -1.34
N CYS A 28 4.43 8.03 -1.58
CA CYS A 28 3.62 8.28 -2.76
C CYS A 28 3.16 9.74 -2.85
N ARG A 29 2.71 10.33 -1.73
CA ARG A 29 2.37 11.76 -1.67
C ARG A 29 3.57 12.66 -1.98
N MET A 30 4.75 12.30 -1.47
CA MET A 30 5.99 13.07 -1.73
C MET A 30 6.39 13.03 -3.21
N ILE A 31 6.35 11.86 -3.84
CA ILE A 31 6.81 11.71 -5.23
C ILE A 31 5.80 12.17 -6.27
N THR A 32 4.54 12.27 -5.91
CA THR A 32 3.46 12.69 -6.83
C THR A 32 2.99 14.12 -6.61
N GLY A 33 3.20 14.67 -5.39
CA GLY A 33 2.62 15.94 -4.98
C GLY A 33 1.10 15.92 -4.79
N ARG A 34 0.47 14.74 -4.89
CA ARG A 34 -0.98 14.54 -4.77
C ARG A 34 -1.34 14.14 -3.34
N GLN A 35 -2.61 14.30 -2.95
CA GLN A 35 -3.03 14.13 -1.55
C GLN A 35 -3.85 12.86 -1.31
N LYS A 36 -4.73 12.47 -2.23
CA LYS A 36 -5.69 11.41 -2.00
C LYS A 36 -5.08 10.02 -2.22
N VAL A 37 -5.56 9.08 -1.44
CA VAL A 37 -5.33 7.65 -1.65
C VAL A 37 -6.62 7.05 -2.21
N LEU A 38 -6.53 6.24 -3.25
CA LEU A 38 -7.65 5.48 -3.73
C LEU A 38 -7.60 4.09 -3.07
N VAL A 39 -8.72 3.69 -2.47
CA VAL A 39 -8.94 2.36 -1.88
C VAL A 39 -10.23 1.76 -2.41
N PHE A 40 -10.36 0.44 -2.29
CA PHE A 40 -11.60 -0.24 -2.66
C PHE A 40 -12.52 -0.41 -1.46
N ASN A 41 -13.83 -0.34 -1.69
CA ASN A 41 -14.83 -0.56 -0.65
C ASN A 41 -14.60 -1.92 0.03
N CYS A 42 -14.84 -2.00 1.33
CA CYS A 42 -14.61 -3.19 2.15
C CYS A 42 -13.13 -3.65 2.25
N ASN A 43 -12.16 -2.80 1.89
CA ASN A 43 -10.72 -3.10 2.05
C ASN A 43 -10.31 -3.24 3.52
N TYR A 44 -9.11 -3.78 3.78
CA TYR A 44 -8.49 -3.73 5.09
C TYR A 44 -6.97 -3.58 4.98
N HIS A 45 -6.45 -2.49 5.52
CA HIS A 45 -5.01 -2.18 5.51
C HIS A 45 -4.48 -1.80 6.91
N GLY A 46 -5.04 -2.42 7.95
CA GLY A 46 -4.72 -2.07 9.34
C GLY A 46 -5.33 -0.73 9.75
N SER A 47 -4.69 -0.04 10.68
CA SER A 47 -5.15 1.26 11.21
C SER A 47 -4.65 2.43 10.35
N VAL A 48 -4.79 2.31 9.03
CA VAL A 48 -4.51 3.39 8.07
C VAL A 48 -5.76 4.24 7.95
N ASP A 49 -5.70 5.48 8.42
CA ASP A 49 -6.87 6.35 8.52
C ASP A 49 -7.59 6.54 7.19
N GLU A 50 -6.86 6.72 6.10
CA GLU A 50 -7.40 6.90 4.75
C GLU A 50 -8.20 5.68 4.25
N SER A 51 -7.94 4.49 4.78
CA SER A 51 -8.62 3.25 4.40
C SER A 51 -9.86 2.94 5.26
N GLN A 52 -10.13 3.73 6.31
CA GLN A 52 -11.25 3.52 7.24
C GLN A 52 -12.54 4.15 6.72
N VAL A 53 -12.90 3.83 5.50
CA VAL A 53 -14.09 4.33 4.80
C VAL A 53 -14.88 3.18 4.16
N GLU A 54 -16.17 3.40 3.95
CA GLU A 54 -17.07 2.49 3.26
C GLU A 54 -18.16 3.29 2.51
N PHE A 55 -18.92 2.63 1.63
CA PHE A 55 -20.11 3.20 1.06
C PHE A 55 -21.32 2.92 1.95
N ASP A 56 -22.15 3.95 2.16
CA ASP A 56 -23.48 3.78 2.75
C ASP A 56 -24.48 3.21 1.72
N ALA A 57 -25.74 3.02 2.17
CA ALA A 57 -26.82 2.51 1.32
C ALA A 57 -27.19 3.44 0.15
N GLN A 58 -26.74 4.69 0.17
CA GLN A 58 -26.94 5.69 -0.88
C GLN A 58 -25.72 5.81 -1.80
N GLY A 59 -24.67 5.01 -1.57
CA GLY A 59 -23.42 5.05 -2.33
C GLY A 59 -22.53 6.25 -1.98
N GLN A 60 -22.74 6.87 -0.82
CA GLN A 60 -21.89 7.95 -0.36
C GLN A 60 -20.75 7.39 0.50
N MET A 61 -19.54 7.91 0.32
CA MET A 61 -18.39 7.54 1.15
C MET A 61 -18.55 8.10 2.55
N ILE A 62 -18.58 7.21 3.53
CA ILE A 62 -18.67 7.52 4.97
C ILE A 62 -17.53 6.86 5.74
N PRO A 63 -17.15 7.35 6.93
CA PRO A 63 -16.28 6.61 7.84
C PRO A 63 -16.93 5.28 8.24
N ARG A 64 -16.11 4.23 8.40
CA ARG A 64 -16.58 2.94 8.93
C ARG A 64 -17.14 3.09 10.34
N ASP A 65 -18.05 2.21 10.68
CA ASP A 65 -18.60 2.11 12.04
C ASP A 65 -17.49 1.94 13.08
N GLY A 66 -17.56 2.72 14.16
CA GLY A 66 -16.56 2.73 15.23
C GLY A 66 -15.32 3.59 14.93
N VAL A 67 -15.17 4.08 13.72
CA VAL A 67 -14.12 5.05 13.37
C VAL A 67 -14.72 6.45 13.45
N HIS A 68 -14.42 7.16 14.54
CA HIS A 68 -14.80 8.57 14.61
C HIS A 68 -13.86 9.38 13.72
N ALA A 69 -14.44 10.10 12.77
CA ALA A 69 -13.71 11.04 11.90
C ALA A 69 -13.21 12.27 12.70
N ASN A 70 -12.46 12.04 13.76
CA ASN A 70 -11.92 13.08 14.64
C ASN A 70 -10.91 13.96 13.86
N GLY A 71 -11.46 14.88 13.06
CA GLY A 71 -10.68 15.83 12.28
C GLY A 71 -10.18 15.31 10.93
N LEU A 72 -10.33 14.02 10.61
CA LEU A 72 -9.97 13.52 9.28
C LEU A 72 -11.14 13.74 8.31
N GLN A 73 -10.94 14.62 7.36
CA GLN A 73 -11.89 14.83 6.27
C GLN A 73 -11.61 13.84 5.15
N HIS A 74 -12.16 12.63 5.23
CA HIS A 74 -11.93 11.56 4.25
C HIS A 74 -12.17 12.04 2.80
N ALA A 75 -13.12 12.94 2.57
CA ALA A 75 -13.34 13.53 1.25
C ALA A 75 -12.10 14.25 0.68
N THR A 76 -11.19 14.73 1.54
CA THR A 76 -9.95 15.40 1.13
C THR A 76 -8.75 14.45 1.01
N THR A 77 -8.81 13.28 1.65
CA THR A 77 -7.70 12.33 1.76
C THR A 77 -7.91 11.03 1.00
N THR A 78 -9.15 10.70 0.63
CA THR A 78 -9.52 9.39 0.11
C THR A 78 -10.44 9.48 -1.11
N ARG A 79 -10.29 8.55 -2.01
CA ARG A 79 -11.26 8.16 -3.03
C ARG A 79 -11.61 6.70 -2.82
N LEU A 80 -12.91 6.40 -2.85
CA LEU A 80 -13.45 5.05 -2.66
C LEU A 80 -14.09 4.57 -3.96
N VAL A 81 -13.82 3.32 -4.34
CA VAL A 81 -14.35 2.68 -5.54
C VAL A 81 -14.72 1.23 -5.19
N GLU A 82 -15.71 0.65 -5.85
CA GLU A 82 -15.97 -0.77 -5.73
C GLU A 82 -14.89 -1.61 -6.40
N ILE A 83 -14.57 -2.77 -5.82
CA ILE A 83 -13.70 -3.74 -6.46
C ILE A 83 -14.33 -4.24 -7.76
N ASN A 84 -13.53 -4.52 -8.76
CA ASN A 84 -13.96 -5.00 -10.08
C ASN A 84 -14.69 -3.95 -10.96
N ASP A 85 -14.76 -2.69 -10.53
CA ASP A 85 -15.33 -1.58 -11.32
C ASP A 85 -14.22 -0.73 -11.96
N LEU A 86 -13.69 -1.19 -13.10
CA LEU A 86 -12.67 -0.46 -13.87
C LEU A 86 -13.16 0.91 -14.39
N PRO A 87 -14.40 1.08 -14.86
CA PRO A 87 -14.93 2.40 -15.23
C PRO A 87 -14.93 3.40 -14.09
N ALA A 88 -15.37 3.01 -12.89
CA ALA A 88 -15.35 3.88 -11.71
C ALA A 88 -13.90 4.18 -11.26
N LEU A 89 -13.01 3.20 -11.35
CA LEU A 89 -11.59 3.40 -11.09
C LEU A 89 -10.99 4.44 -12.05
N GLU A 90 -11.24 4.32 -13.35
CA GLU A 90 -10.74 5.28 -14.34
C GLU A 90 -11.28 6.69 -14.09
N ALA A 91 -12.58 6.82 -13.82
CA ALA A 91 -13.19 8.10 -13.47
C ALA A 91 -12.55 8.73 -12.23
N ALA A 92 -12.27 7.92 -11.20
CA ALA A 92 -11.62 8.39 -9.97
C ALA A 92 -10.18 8.86 -10.23
N LEU A 93 -9.40 8.15 -11.05
CA LEU A 93 -8.03 8.51 -11.40
C LEU A 93 -7.95 9.77 -12.29
N ALA A 94 -8.94 9.96 -13.17
CA ALA A 94 -9.00 11.09 -14.08
C ALA A 94 -9.07 12.47 -13.38
N HIS A 95 -9.44 12.51 -12.10
CA HIS A 95 -9.40 13.76 -11.32
C HIS A 95 -7.96 14.29 -11.07
N GLY A 96 -6.92 13.46 -11.22
CA GLY A 96 -5.53 13.87 -11.08
C GLY A 96 -5.06 14.17 -9.66
N ASP A 97 -5.84 13.85 -8.63
CA ASP A 97 -5.53 14.14 -7.21
C ASP A 97 -5.13 12.89 -6.40
N VAL A 98 -5.08 11.71 -7.05
CA VAL A 98 -4.73 10.43 -6.41
C VAL A 98 -3.21 10.26 -6.38
N ALA A 99 -2.66 10.14 -5.18
CA ALA A 99 -1.24 9.89 -4.92
C ALA A 99 -0.85 8.41 -5.07
N ALA A 100 -1.76 7.50 -4.76
CA ALA A 100 -1.56 6.06 -4.86
C ALA A 100 -2.90 5.32 -4.92
N VAL A 101 -2.91 4.15 -5.55
CA VAL A 101 -3.93 3.12 -5.32
C VAL A 101 -3.36 2.12 -4.32
N LEU A 102 -4.09 1.87 -3.23
CA LEU A 102 -3.77 0.86 -2.23
C LEU A 102 -4.82 -0.24 -2.29
N THR A 103 -4.39 -1.47 -2.52
CA THR A 103 -5.29 -2.62 -2.69
C THR A 103 -4.75 -3.90 -2.08
N GLU A 104 -5.65 -4.76 -1.62
CA GLU A 104 -5.38 -6.19 -1.51
C GLU A 104 -5.48 -6.81 -2.92
N PRO A 105 -4.66 -7.81 -3.28
CA PRO A 105 -4.81 -8.46 -4.59
C PRO A 105 -6.04 -9.36 -4.66
N PHE A 106 -6.55 -9.75 -3.48
CA PHE A 106 -7.73 -10.56 -3.25
C PHE A 106 -8.34 -10.13 -1.92
N MET A 107 -9.57 -9.64 -1.90
CA MET A 107 -10.16 -9.14 -0.66
C MET A 107 -10.57 -10.29 0.26
N THR A 108 -10.19 -10.24 1.53
CA THR A 108 -10.32 -11.36 2.46
C THR A 108 -11.00 -11.02 3.79
N ASN A 109 -11.41 -9.77 4.01
CA ASN A 109 -11.98 -9.35 5.30
C ASN A 109 -13.51 -9.34 5.34
N VAL A 110 -14.18 -9.38 4.19
CA VAL A 110 -15.64 -9.37 4.06
C VAL A 110 -16.15 -10.66 3.39
N GLY A 111 -15.45 -11.73 3.59
CA GLY A 111 -15.53 -12.94 2.82
C GLY A 111 -14.42 -12.97 1.76
N MET A 112 -14.49 -13.94 0.87
CA MET A 112 -13.50 -14.10 -0.19
C MET A 112 -14.03 -13.46 -1.46
N VAL A 113 -13.55 -12.25 -1.78
CA VAL A 113 -13.95 -11.53 -3.00
C VAL A 113 -12.82 -11.56 -4.01
N PRO A 114 -12.89 -12.44 -5.03
CA PRO A 114 -11.87 -12.54 -6.05
C PRO A 114 -11.90 -11.34 -7.02
N PRO A 115 -10.74 -11.00 -7.59
CA PRO A 115 -10.71 -10.11 -8.75
C PRO A 115 -11.44 -10.76 -9.92
N ALA A 116 -12.24 -9.99 -10.63
CA ALA A 116 -12.84 -10.42 -11.89
C ALA A 116 -11.75 -10.67 -12.95
N PRO A 117 -11.99 -11.55 -13.94
CA PRO A 117 -11.06 -11.74 -15.03
C PRO A 117 -10.65 -10.42 -15.69
N GLY A 118 -9.35 -10.15 -15.81
CA GLY A 118 -8.81 -8.93 -16.41
C GLY A 118 -8.80 -7.70 -15.48
N PHE A 119 -9.33 -7.78 -14.25
CA PHE A 119 -9.34 -6.63 -13.35
C PHE A 119 -7.93 -6.14 -13.01
N HIS A 120 -7.00 -7.02 -12.66
CA HIS A 120 -5.64 -6.63 -12.34
C HIS A 120 -4.88 -6.02 -13.52
N ASP A 121 -5.09 -6.55 -14.73
CA ASP A 121 -4.51 -5.97 -15.94
C ASP A 121 -5.03 -4.56 -16.19
N GLY A 122 -6.35 -4.38 -16.09
CA GLY A 122 -7.01 -3.08 -16.20
C GLY A 122 -6.53 -2.10 -15.11
N LEU A 123 -6.49 -2.54 -13.86
CA LEU A 123 -5.95 -1.76 -12.74
C LEU A 123 -4.52 -1.28 -13.03
N ARG A 124 -3.64 -2.19 -13.49
CA ARG A 124 -2.25 -1.83 -13.81
C ARG A 124 -2.17 -0.87 -14.98
N GLN A 125 -2.90 -1.09 -16.04
CA GLN A 125 -2.95 -0.19 -17.20
C GLN A 125 -3.42 1.21 -16.80
N LEU A 126 -4.47 1.32 -15.99
CA LEU A 126 -5.00 2.60 -15.53
C LEU A 126 -4.00 3.33 -14.62
N THR A 127 -3.40 2.64 -13.64
CA THR A 127 -2.41 3.26 -12.76
C THR A 127 -1.19 3.76 -13.53
N GLN A 128 -0.74 3.05 -14.55
CA GLN A 128 0.33 3.51 -15.45
C GLN A 128 -0.10 4.71 -16.30
N ARG A 129 -1.30 4.68 -16.91
CA ARG A 129 -1.82 5.77 -17.75
C ARG A 129 -1.91 7.09 -16.99
N TYR A 130 -2.34 7.05 -15.73
CA TYR A 130 -2.53 8.23 -14.89
C TYR A 130 -1.32 8.59 -14.03
N ASP A 131 -0.19 7.90 -14.20
CA ASP A 131 1.04 8.03 -13.38
C ASP A 131 0.72 8.00 -11.87
N VAL A 132 0.01 6.96 -11.44
CA VAL A 132 -0.36 6.72 -10.05
C VAL A 132 0.33 5.44 -9.56
N PRO A 133 1.16 5.50 -8.51
CA PRO A 133 1.78 4.31 -7.92
C PRO A 133 0.74 3.29 -7.46
N LEU A 134 0.98 2.01 -7.77
CA LEU A 134 0.18 0.87 -7.32
C LEU A 134 0.85 0.20 -6.12
N ILE A 135 0.15 0.18 -4.99
CA ILE A 135 0.55 -0.49 -3.76
C ILE A 135 -0.29 -1.76 -3.62
N ILE A 136 0.36 -2.92 -3.57
CA ILE A 136 -0.32 -4.18 -3.27
C ILE A 136 0.06 -4.63 -1.85
N ASP A 137 -0.95 -4.75 -0.99
CA ASP A 137 -0.85 -5.24 0.38
C ASP A 137 -1.19 -6.75 0.40
N GLU A 138 -0.14 -7.56 0.49
CA GLU A 138 -0.26 -9.02 0.54
C GLU A 138 -0.23 -9.60 1.96
N THR A 139 -0.50 -8.81 2.96
CA THR A 139 -0.48 -9.26 4.36
C THR A 139 -1.36 -10.49 4.61
N HIS A 140 -2.44 -10.69 3.84
CA HIS A 140 -3.28 -11.88 3.91
C HIS A 140 -2.94 -12.95 2.86
N THR A 141 -2.47 -12.55 1.69
CA THR A 141 -2.33 -13.42 0.52
C THR A 141 -0.90 -13.96 0.33
N LEU A 142 0.03 -13.59 1.21
CA LEU A 142 1.43 -14.05 1.19
C LEU A 142 1.57 -15.58 1.08
N SER A 143 0.66 -16.32 1.69
CA SER A 143 0.69 -17.80 1.71
C SER A 143 0.18 -18.47 0.44
N CYS A 144 -0.29 -17.72 -0.55
CA CYS A 144 -0.79 -18.28 -1.82
C CYS A 144 0.30 -18.93 -2.67
N GLY A 145 1.58 -18.57 -2.44
CA GLY A 145 2.70 -19.18 -3.16
C GLY A 145 4.05 -18.62 -2.73
N PRO A 146 5.16 -19.13 -3.30
CA PRO A 146 6.51 -18.66 -2.98
C PRO A 146 6.72 -17.16 -3.20
N GLY A 147 6.08 -16.58 -4.20
CA GLY A 147 6.08 -15.14 -4.51
C GLY A 147 4.84 -14.41 -4.01
N GLY A 148 4.05 -15.01 -3.10
CA GLY A 148 2.72 -14.51 -2.73
C GLY A 148 1.72 -14.64 -3.88
N TYR A 149 0.55 -14.03 -3.74
CA TYR A 149 -0.45 -13.99 -4.80
C TYR A 149 0.07 -13.23 -6.04
N CYS A 150 0.82 -12.16 -5.85
CA CYS A 150 1.44 -11.41 -6.96
C CYS A 150 2.35 -12.30 -7.81
N GLY A 151 3.20 -13.10 -7.18
CA GLY A 151 4.08 -14.03 -7.89
C GLY A 151 3.32 -15.08 -8.70
N GLU A 152 2.26 -15.66 -8.10
CA GLU A 152 1.42 -16.67 -8.75
C GLU A 152 0.60 -16.11 -9.93
N GLN A 153 0.21 -14.84 -9.86
CA GLN A 153 -0.60 -14.18 -10.90
C GLN A 153 0.21 -13.26 -11.82
N GLY A 154 1.52 -13.14 -11.63
CA GLY A 154 2.38 -12.27 -12.43
C GLY A 154 2.11 -10.78 -12.25
N LEU A 155 1.56 -10.35 -11.10
CA LEU A 155 1.26 -8.95 -10.83
C LEU A 155 2.55 -8.16 -10.57
N GLN A 156 2.58 -6.91 -11.03
CA GLN A 156 3.74 -6.03 -10.94
C GLN A 156 3.42 -4.74 -10.20
N PRO A 157 3.42 -4.74 -8.86
CA PRO A 157 3.20 -3.54 -8.07
C PRO A 157 4.39 -2.59 -8.14
N ASP A 158 4.14 -1.30 -7.92
CA ASP A 158 5.19 -0.30 -7.67
C ASP A 158 5.71 -0.40 -6.23
N PHE A 159 4.80 -0.67 -5.29
CA PHE A 159 5.10 -0.97 -3.90
C PHE A 159 4.39 -2.23 -3.44
N PHE A 160 5.05 -2.95 -2.55
CA PHE A 160 4.59 -4.22 -2.02
C PHE A 160 4.65 -4.18 -0.48
N VAL A 161 3.58 -4.58 0.20
CA VAL A 161 3.50 -4.59 1.66
C VAL A 161 3.22 -6.00 2.15
N LEU A 162 3.94 -6.42 3.19
CA LEU A 162 3.79 -7.71 3.85
C LEU A 162 3.80 -7.53 5.36
N GLY A 163 2.98 -8.29 6.03
CA GLY A 163 2.94 -8.38 7.49
C GLY A 163 2.62 -9.80 7.97
N LYS A 164 1.96 -9.89 9.12
CA LYS A 164 1.46 -11.16 9.71
C LYS A 164 2.51 -12.27 9.78
N SER A 165 2.47 -13.21 8.84
CA SER A 165 3.27 -14.44 8.89
C SER A 165 4.75 -14.27 8.55
N ILE A 166 5.19 -13.09 8.12
CA ILE A 166 6.55 -12.88 7.59
C ILE A 166 7.68 -13.21 8.61
N ALA A 167 7.38 -13.10 9.89
CA ALA A 167 8.34 -13.41 10.97
C ALA A 167 7.76 -14.39 12.01
N GLY A 168 6.89 -15.31 11.59
CA GLY A 168 6.39 -16.40 12.44
C GLY A 168 5.67 -15.95 13.71
N GLY A 169 5.06 -14.77 13.73
CA GLY A 169 4.32 -14.22 14.87
C GLY A 169 5.07 -13.14 15.66
N ILE A 170 6.34 -12.90 15.37
CA ILE A 170 7.05 -11.73 15.90
C ILE A 170 6.56 -10.47 15.18
N PRO A 171 6.16 -9.41 15.91
CA PRO A 171 5.66 -8.17 15.30
C PRO A 171 6.65 -7.60 14.28
N THR A 172 6.36 -7.85 13.01
CA THR A 172 7.22 -7.49 11.88
C THR A 172 6.38 -7.32 10.64
N ALA A 173 6.72 -6.32 9.87
CA ALA A 173 6.26 -6.16 8.52
C ALA A 173 7.38 -5.58 7.64
N VAL A 174 7.20 -5.62 6.35
CA VAL A 174 8.12 -5.03 5.39
C VAL A 174 7.33 -4.35 4.29
N TRP A 175 7.96 -3.37 3.67
CA TRP A 175 7.53 -2.88 2.38
C TRP A 175 8.73 -2.88 1.42
N GLY A 176 8.44 -3.10 0.15
CA GLY A 176 9.43 -3.02 -0.92
C GLY A 176 8.95 -2.14 -2.05
N CYS A 177 9.87 -1.67 -2.88
CA CYS A 177 9.52 -0.89 -4.06
C CYS A 177 10.36 -1.28 -5.29
N SER A 178 9.77 -0.94 -6.44
CA SER A 178 10.43 -1.09 -7.74
C SER A 178 11.61 -0.12 -7.89
N GLN A 179 12.51 -0.41 -8.82
CA GLN A 179 13.62 0.47 -9.19
C GLN A 179 13.13 1.87 -9.57
N ALA A 180 12.07 1.94 -10.39
CA ALA A 180 11.50 3.21 -10.82
C ALA A 180 10.99 4.06 -9.65
N MET A 181 10.33 3.45 -8.67
CA MET A 181 9.87 4.16 -7.47
C MET A 181 11.03 4.61 -6.59
N ALA A 182 12.04 3.77 -6.39
CA ALA A 182 13.24 4.15 -5.65
C ALA A 182 13.91 5.38 -6.26
N GLU A 183 14.06 5.43 -7.58
CA GLU A 183 14.63 6.58 -8.29
C GLU A 183 13.78 7.85 -8.12
N ARG A 184 12.44 7.72 -8.12
CA ARG A 184 11.54 8.87 -7.83
C ARG A 184 11.72 9.35 -6.39
N ILE A 185 11.80 8.44 -5.42
CA ILE A 185 12.03 8.75 -4.01
C ILE A 185 13.35 9.50 -3.83
N TRP A 186 14.45 8.99 -4.39
CA TRP A 186 15.77 9.61 -4.24
C TRP A 186 15.84 11.02 -4.83
N ARG A 187 15.05 11.32 -5.86
CA ARG A 187 14.98 12.69 -6.43
C ARG A 187 14.32 13.71 -5.50
N VAL A 188 13.38 13.29 -4.67
CA VAL A 188 12.63 14.19 -3.77
C VAL A 188 13.19 14.20 -2.35
N LEU A 189 13.96 13.19 -1.95
CA LEU A 189 14.64 13.18 -0.67
C LEU A 189 15.89 14.06 -0.75
N PRO A 190 16.12 14.96 0.23
CA PRO A 190 17.36 15.71 0.29
C PRO A 190 18.53 14.73 0.39
N HIS A 191 19.58 14.98 -0.37
CA HIS A 191 20.77 14.17 -0.36
C HIS A 191 21.37 14.12 1.04
N PHE A 192 21.57 12.93 1.56
CA PHE A 192 22.25 12.72 2.84
C PHE A 192 23.71 13.19 2.70
N GLN A 193 24.10 14.17 3.50
CA GLN A 193 25.51 14.58 3.62
C GLN A 193 26.04 14.05 4.97
N PRO A 194 27.21 13.38 4.99
CA PRO A 194 27.84 12.94 6.23
C PRO A 194 28.01 14.12 7.20
N GLY A 195 27.60 13.94 8.44
CA GLY A 195 27.68 14.96 9.48
C GLY A 195 26.46 15.88 9.59
N GLN A 196 25.49 15.80 8.68
CA GLN A 196 24.21 16.48 8.87
C GLN A 196 23.28 15.64 9.73
N ALA A 197 22.45 16.30 10.57
CA ALA A 197 21.39 15.63 11.30
C ALA A 197 20.46 14.90 10.29
N ILE A 198 20.21 13.62 10.52
CA ILE A 198 19.26 12.85 9.74
C ILE A 198 17.88 13.48 9.99
N ASN A 199 17.37 14.21 9.02
CA ASN A 199 15.97 14.61 9.02
C ASN A 199 15.15 13.31 8.86
N HIS A 200 14.58 12.84 9.96
CA HIS A 200 13.71 11.69 9.97
C HIS A 200 12.42 12.05 9.23
N PHE A 201 12.27 11.58 8.01
CA PHE A 201 11.05 11.75 7.22
C PHE A 201 9.86 11.00 7.82
N GLY A 202 9.99 10.54 9.08
CA GLY A 202 8.99 9.78 9.77
C GLY A 202 8.80 8.37 9.22
N PHE A 203 9.86 7.78 8.68
CA PHE A 203 9.93 6.38 8.26
C PHE A 203 10.77 5.58 9.25
N GLY A 204 10.41 4.30 9.44
CA GLY A 204 11.11 3.41 10.35
C GLY A 204 10.53 3.43 11.76
N GLY A 205 11.38 3.31 12.73
CA GLY A 205 11.07 3.24 14.17
C GLY A 205 12.25 2.59 14.91
N THR A 206 12.47 2.96 16.15
CA THR A 206 13.63 2.49 16.94
C THR A 206 13.74 0.96 17.00
N LEU A 207 12.61 0.26 16.98
CA LEU A 207 12.56 -1.21 17.07
C LEU A 207 12.49 -1.89 15.69
N ALA A 208 12.35 -1.17 14.59
CA ALA A 208 12.27 -1.74 13.26
C ALA A 208 13.64 -2.29 12.84
N GLY A 209 13.66 -3.53 12.33
CA GLY A 209 14.89 -4.20 11.91
C GLY A 209 15.78 -4.67 13.05
N ASN A 210 15.24 -4.83 14.27
CA ASN A 210 16.01 -5.38 15.40
C ASN A 210 16.43 -6.84 15.15
N ALA A 211 17.40 -7.30 15.93
CA ALA A 211 18.00 -8.62 15.75
C ALA A 211 16.98 -9.78 15.81
N LEU A 212 15.96 -9.68 16.66
CA LEU A 212 14.92 -10.71 16.78
C LEU A 212 14.05 -10.76 15.51
N GLN A 213 13.59 -9.60 15.02
CA GLN A 213 12.85 -9.53 13.75
C GLN A 213 13.66 -10.11 12.59
N MET A 214 14.93 -9.71 12.46
CA MET A 214 15.80 -10.18 11.39
C MET A 214 16.07 -11.68 11.47
N ALA A 215 16.19 -12.24 12.67
CA ALA A 215 16.32 -13.68 12.86
C ALA A 215 15.03 -14.43 12.55
N ALA A 216 13.87 -13.88 12.93
CA ALA A 216 12.57 -14.51 12.71
C ALA A 216 12.12 -14.52 11.25
N MET A 217 12.63 -13.59 10.42
CA MET A 217 12.36 -13.52 8.97
C MET A 217 13.23 -14.49 8.14
N ARG A 218 14.21 -15.15 8.72
CA ARG A 218 15.07 -16.15 8.05
C ARG A 218 14.38 -17.49 7.89
#